data_8a105e6e00b03f1b6406de0900782e8c
#
_entry.id   8a105e6e00b03f1b6406de0900782e8c
#
_cell.length_a   1.000
_cell.length_b   1.000
_cell.length_c   1.000
_cell.angle_alpha   90.00
_cell.angle_beta   90.00
_cell.angle_gamma   90.00
#
_symmetry.space_group_name_H-M   'P 1'
#
loop_
_entity.id
_entity.type
_entity.pdbx_description
1 polymer ?
#
loop_
_entity_poly.entity_id
_entity_poly.type
_entity_poly.pdbx_seq_one_letter_code
_entity_poly.pdbx_strand_id
1 'polypeptide(L)'
;MWKKIEKYYRTVSYLKKSQIKFLVKNRLERKKKAITKASAPALGTLPLWMDRLDAHPDYEKRFDRDEILSGTVTLLHESGTPGGHNWANPDKSHLWNFNLQYLEFLIPLAAAYRETGEQKYYEKFRDYCLRWMEDNEDGTGDGWHPYTISLR
;
A
#
# COMPACT_ATOMS: atom_id res chain seq x y z
N MET A 1 27.87 8.87 20.06
CA MET A 1 27.43 7.51 20.47
C MET A 1 26.57 7.56 21.73
N TRP A 2 27.00 8.19 22.82
CA TRP A 2 26.29 8.28 24.11
C TRP A 2 24.87 8.86 24.02
N LYS A 3 24.63 9.94 23.27
CA LYS A 3 23.30 10.56 23.12
C LYS A 3 22.23 9.59 22.50
N LYS A 4 22.64 8.66 21.64
CA LYS A 4 21.73 7.65 21.11
C LYS A 4 21.36 6.59 22.17
N ILE A 5 22.33 6.17 22.98
CA ILE A 5 22.11 5.19 24.07
C ILE A 5 21.18 5.78 25.13
N GLU A 6 21.40 7.01 25.52
CA GLU A 6 20.54 7.72 26.49
C GLU A 6 19.09 7.85 25.99
N LYS A 7 18.91 8.19 24.70
CA LYS A 7 17.59 8.23 24.07
C LYS A 7 16.87 6.88 24.11
N TYR A 8 17.59 5.79 23.79
CA TYR A 8 17.01 4.45 23.85
C TYR A 8 16.67 4.04 25.29
N TYR A 9 17.55 4.29 26.24
CA TYR A 9 17.30 4.01 27.65
C TYR A 9 16.06 4.73 28.15
N ARG A 10 15.94 6.04 27.86
CA ARG A 10 14.79 6.86 28.19
C ARG A 10 13.50 6.32 27.57
N THR A 11 13.52 5.91 26.31
CA THR A 11 12.35 5.31 25.63
C THR A 11 11.93 4.00 26.28
N VAL A 12 12.90 3.12 26.57
CA VAL A 12 12.62 1.81 27.16
C VAL A 12 12.14 1.91 28.60
N SER A 13 12.61 2.90 29.37
CA SER A 13 12.20 3.06 30.78
C SER A 13 10.72 3.43 30.97
N TYR A 14 10.07 3.98 29.93
CA TYR A 14 8.62 4.27 29.95
C TYR A 14 7.75 3.10 29.47
N LEU A 15 8.35 2.06 28.91
CA LEU A 15 7.59 0.92 28.40
C LEU A 15 7.22 -0.04 29.55
N LYS A 16 5.98 -0.54 29.52
CA LYS A 16 5.55 -1.63 30.40
C LYS A 16 6.35 -2.91 30.07
N LYS A 17 6.62 -3.76 31.06
CA LYS A 17 7.34 -5.04 30.87
C LYS A 17 6.71 -5.91 29.77
N SER A 18 5.36 -5.90 29.64
CA SER A 18 4.63 -6.59 28.57
C SER A 18 4.97 -6.04 27.18
N GLN A 19 5.11 -4.73 27.02
CA GLN A 19 5.49 -4.08 25.75
C GLN A 19 6.93 -4.43 25.36
N ILE A 20 7.85 -4.44 26.31
CA ILE A 20 9.25 -4.85 26.07
C ILE A 20 9.30 -6.32 25.63
N LYS A 21 8.59 -7.21 26.34
CA LYS A 21 8.48 -8.64 25.98
C LYS A 21 7.93 -8.81 24.56
N PHE A 22 6.89 -8.07 24.20
CA PHE A 22 6.28 -8.09 22.87
C PHE A 22 7.24 -7.61 21.78
N LEU A 23 7.96 -6.50 22.01
CA LEU A 23 8.94 -5.97 21.05
C LEU A 23 10.08 -6.96 20.79
N VAL A 24 10.61 -7.58 21.86
CA VAL A 24 11.67 -8.60 21.74
C VAL A 24 11.15 -9.83 20.99
N LYS A 25 9.99 -10.33 21.37
CA LYS A 25 9.35 -11.47 20.72
C LYS A 25 9.14 -11.22 19.22
N ASN A 26 8.55 -10.08 18.85
CA ASN A 26 8.31 -9.71 17.45
C ASN A 26 9.61 -9.58 16.65
N ARG A 27 10.66 -9.01 17.25
CA ARG A 27 11.96 -8.87 16.57
C ARG A 27 12.63 -10.22 16.30
N LEU A 28 12.45 -11.18 17.21
CA LEU A 28 12.95 -12.55 17.04
C LEU A 28 12.11 -13.34 16.03
N GLU A 29 10.80 -13.15 16.05
CA GLU A 29 9.87 -13.82 15.12
C GLU A 29 10.01 -13.31 13.69
N ARG A 30 10.21 -12.00 13.48
CA ARG A 30 10.48 -11.43 12.14
C ARG A 30 11.70 -12.03 11.46
N LYS A 31 12.72 -12.46 12.22
CA LYS A 31 13.88 -13.16 11.67
C LYS A 31 13.59 -14.62 11.29
N LYS A 32 12.50 -15.20 11.78
CA LYS A 32 12.15 -16.62 11.57
C LYS A 32 11.02 -16.84 10.56
N LYS A 33 10.19 -15.83 10.28
CA LYS A 33 9.12 -15.95 9.30
C LYS A 33 9.69 -15.65 7.90
N ALA A 34 10.13 -16.68 7.20
CA ALA A 34 9.98 -16.71 5.76
C ALA A 34 8.48 -16.55 5.49
N ILE A 35 8.10 -15.53 4.73
CA ILE A 35 6.71 -15.35 4.31
C ILE A 35 6.34 -16.59 3.52
N THR A 36 5.52 -17.46 4.10
CA THR A 36 4.95 -18.57 3.37
C THR A 36 4.01 -17.91 2.35
N LYS A 37 4.31 -18.04 1.05
CA LYS A 37 3.38 -17.62 0.00
C LYS A 37 2.03 -18.24 0.31
N ALA A 38 1.09 -17.44 0.79
CA ALA A 38 -0.27 -17.87 0.89
C ALA A 38 -0.74 -18.10 -0.56
N SER A 39 -1.17 -19.32 -0.90
CA SER A 39 -1.90 -19.51 -2.15
C SER A 39 -3.07 -18.55 -2.13
N ALA A 40 -3.24 -17.78 -3.22
CA ALA A 40 -4.38 -16.89 -3.34
C ALA A 40 -5.65 -17.70 -3.02
N PRO A 41 -6.49 -17.28 -2.08
CA PRO A 41 -7.74 -17.97 -1.83
C PRO A 41 -8.53 -17.98 -3.15
N ALA A 42 -9.18 -19.10 -3.46
CA ALA A 42 -10.12 -19.13 -4.57
C ALA A 42 -11.07 -17.94 -4.38
N LEU A 43 -11.18 -17.08 -5.40
CA LEU A 43 -12.11 -15.96 -5.40
C LEU A 43 -13.52 -16.51 -5.16
N GLY A 44 -13.97 -16.45 -3.92
CA GLY A 44 -15.38 -16.69 -3.61
C GLY A 44 -16.22 -15.55 -4.18
N THR A 45 -17.51 -15.79 -4.36
CA THR A 45 -18.47 -14.74 -4.67
C THR A 45 -18.40 -13.67 -3.59
N LEU A 46 -18.13 -12.41 -3.99
CA LEU A 46 -18.17 -11.28 -3.07
C LEU A 46 -19.54 -11.21 -2.39
N PRO A 47 -19.60 -10.89 -1.08
CA PRO A 47 -20.88 -10.70 -0.42
C PRO A 47 -21.70 -9.60 -1.10
N LEU A 48 -23.00 -9.82 -1.28
CA LEU A 48 -23.93 -8.88 -1.95
C LEU A 48 -23.89 -7.46 -1.40
N TRP A 49 -23.49 -7.26 -0.14
CA TRP A 49 -23.38 -5.93 0.44
C TRP A 49 -22.20 -5.11 -0.11
N MET A 50 -21.17 -5.76 -0.66
CA MET A 50 -20.04 -5.07 -1.30
C MET A 50 -20.40 -4.50 -2.68
N ASP A 51 -21.44 -5.01 -3.32
CA ASP A 51 -21.91 -4.48 -4.62
C ASP A 51 -22.50 -3.05 -4.52
N ARG A 52 -22.74 -2.57 -3.29
CA ARG A 52 -23.33 -1.26 -3.02
C ARG A 52 -22.36 -0.20 -2.51
N LEU A 53 -21.08 -0.51 -2.43
CA LEU A 53 -20.07 0.48 -2.03
C LEU A 53 -19.80 1.40 -3.20
N ASP A 54 -20.33 2.62 -3.10
CA ASP A 54 -20.01 3.69 -4.03
C ASP A 54 -18.70 4.38 -3.61
N ALA A 55 -17.82 4.61 -4.56
CA ALA A 55 -16.63 5.42 -4.31
C ALA A 55 -17.08 6.85 -3.97
N HIS A 56 -16.45 7.46 -2.97
CA HIS A 56 -16.73 8.85 -2.65
C HIS A 56 -16.32 9.74 -3.83
N PRO A 57 -17.17 10.68 -4.28
CA PRO A 57 -16.92 11.49 -5.48
C PRO A 57 -15.60 12.27 -5.47
N ASP A 58 -15.04 12.51 -4.28
CA ASP A 58 -13.76 13.22 -4.15
C ASP A 58 -12.57 12.43 -4.68
N TYR A 59 -12.63 11.09 -4.70
CA TYR A 59 -11.56 10.27 -5.31
C TYR A 59 -11.51 10.44 -6.81
N GLU A 60 -12.66 10.54 -7.48
CA GLU A 60 -12.75 10.76 -8.93
C GLU A 60 -12.26 12.16 -9.32
N LYS A 61 -12.48 13.15 -8.45
CA LYS A 61 -11.95 14.52 -8.64
C LYS A 61 -10.47 14.65 -8.35
N ARG A 62 -9.94 13.78 -7.47
CA ARG A 62 -8.56 13.85 -6.99
C ARG A 62 -7.57 13.23 -7.96
N PHE A 63 -8.00 12.25 -8.73
CA PHE A 63 -7.15 11.47 -9.63
C PHE A 63 -7.74 11.43 -11.03
N ASP A 64 -6.95 11.84 -12.02
CA ASP A 64 -7.31 11.76 -13.43
C ASP A 64 -7.19 10.32 -13.94
N ARG A 65 -8.32 9.72 -14.31
CA ARG A 65 -8.37 8.34 -14.81
C ARG A 65 -7.65 8.13 -16.15
N ASP A 66 -7.61 9.16 -17.01
CA ASP A 66 -6.94 9.06 -18.30
C ASP A 66 -5.41 9.14 -18.13
N GLU A 67 -4.95 9.95 -17.18
CA GLU A 67 -3.55 9.97 -16.75
C GLU A 67 -3.14 8.60 -16.20
N ILE A 68 -3.95 7.99 -15.34
CA ILE A 68 -3.67 6.67 -14.77
C ILE A 68 -3.66 5.58 -15.84
N LEU A 69 -4.58 5.63 -16.82
CA LEU A 69 -4.58 4.72 -17.96
C LEU A 69 -3.28 4.82 -18.78
N SER A 70 -2.75 6.03 -18.94
CA SER A 70 -1.47 6.26 -19.64
C SER A 70 -0.25 5.74 -18.89
N GLY A 71 -0.40 5.41 -17.60
CA GLY A 71 0.66 4.89 -16.75
C GLY A 71 1.26 5.91 -15.79
N THR A 72 0.72 7.10 -15.71
CA THR A 72 1.17 8.18 -14.84
C THR A 72 0.21 8.38 -13.67
N VAL A 73 0.72 8.76 -12.52
CA VAL A 73 -0.07 9.09 -11.32
C VAL A 73 0.41 10.41 -10.74
N THR A 74 -0.52 11.33 -10.51
CA THR A 74 -0.22 12.61 -9.84
C THR A 74 -0.56 12.53 -8.36
N LEU A 75 0.46 12.65 -7.51
CA LEU A 75 0.37 12.68 -6.05
C LEU A 75 1.09 13.92 -5.53
N LEU A 76 0.49 14.62 -4.56
CA LEU A 76 1.11 15.80 -3.94
C LEU A 76 1.54 16.87 -4.96
N HIS A 77 0.76 17.04 -6.04
CA HIS A 77 1.03 17.94 -7.17
C HIS A 77 2.25 17.57 -8.03
N GLU A 78 2.76 16.34 -7.90
CA GLU A 78 3.85 15.82 -8.71
C GLU A 78 3.39 14.57 -9.47
N SER A 79 3.58 14.57 -10.80
CA SER A 79 3.31 13.39 -11.64
C SER A 79 4.50 12.45 -11.67
N GLY A 80 4.23 11.15 -11.68
CA GLY A 80 5.24 10.11 -11.77
C GLY A 80 4.66 8.76 -12.17
N THR A 81 5.52 7.84 -12.60
CA THR A 81 5.13 6.47 -12.94
C THR A 81 5.32 5.55 -11.75
N PRO A 82 4.32 4.74 -11.37
CA PRO A 82 4.51 3.68 -10.38
C PRO A 82 5.47 2.60 -10.91
N GLY A 83 6.32 2.09 -10.05
CA GLY A 83 7.22 0.98 -10.39
C GLY A 83 8.58 1.09 -9.71
N GLY A 84 9.41 0.06 -9.89
CA GLY A 84 10.69 -0.11 -9.22
C GLY A 84 10.60 -0.99 -7.98
N HIS A 85 11.73 -1.22 -7.35
CA HIS A 85 11.81 -2.06 -6.16
C HIS A 85 10.90 -1.54 -5.04
N ASN A 86 10.11 -2.41 -4.46
CA ASN A 86 9.08 -2.08 -3.46
C ASN A 86 8.05 -1.04 -3.98
N TRP A 87 7.74 -1.07 -5.28
CA TRP A 87 6.76 -0.16 -5.89
C TRP A 87 7.12 1.32 -5.71
N ALA A 88 8.40 1.63 -5.69
CA ALA A 88 8.91 2.99 -5.46
C ALA A 88 9.55 3.57 -6.71
N ASN A 89 9.18 4.79 -7.07
CA ASN A 89 9.84 5.56 -8.12
C ASN A 89 11.09 6.24 -7.52
N PRO A 90 12.31 5.92 -7.99
CA PRO A 90 13.56 6.46 -7.44
C PRO A 90 13.73 7.96 -7.66
N ASP A 91 13.05 8.53 -8.65
CA ASP A 91 13.12 9.96 -9.00
C ASP A 91 12.15 10.80 -8.17
N LYS A 92 11.37 10.18 -7.29
CA LYS A 92 10.36 10.84 -6.46
C LYS A 92 10.75 10.86 -4.98
N SER A 93 10.19 11.84 -4.26
CA SER A 93 10.40 11.96 -2.83
C SER A 93 9.87 10.72 -2.07
N HIS A 94 10.42 10.45 -0.89
CA HIS A 94 9.91 9.39 -0.02
C HIS A 94 8.42 9.59 0.30
N LEU A 95 7.97 10.84 0.50
CA LEU A 95 6.57 11.14 0.79
C LEU A 95 5.66 10.82 -0.40
N TRP A 96 6.09 11.09 -1.63
CA TRP A 96 5.36 10.73 -2.84
C TRP A 96 5.21 9.20 -2.93
N ASN A 97 6.31 8.47 -2.78
CA ASN A 97 6.32 7.00 -2.80
C ASN A 97 5.48 6.40 -1.66
N PHE A 98 5.48 7.01 -0.50
CA PHE A 98 4.67 6.56 0.63
C PHE A 98 3.16 6.72 0.33
N ASN A 99 2.74 7.84 -0.29
CA ASN A 99 1.36 8.04 -0.74
C ASN A 99 0.96 7.07 -1.87
N LEU A 100 1.90 6.71 -2.75
CA LEU A 100 1.66 5.73 -3.80
C LEU A 100 1.22 4.37 -3.24
N GLN A 101 1.71 3.99 -2.05
CA GLN A 101 1.37 2.73 -1.39
C GLN A 101 -0.08 2.65 -0.88
N TYR A 102 -0.83 3.77 -0.84
CA TYR A 102 -2.24 3.75 -0.45
C TYR A 102 -3.14 3.14 -1.52
N LEU A 103 -2.69 3.13 -2.77
CA LEU A 103 -3.41 2.65 -3.95
C LEU A 103 -4.76 3.37 -4.19
N GLU A 104 -5.00 4.52 -3.56
CA GLU A 104 -6.22 5.32 -3.72
C GLU A 104 -6.48 5.73 -5.18
N PHE A 105 -5.41 5.91 -5.97
CA PHE A 105 -5.49 6.23 -7.40
C PHE A 105 -6.13 5.11 -8.24
N LEU A 106 -6.31 3.91 -7.70
CA LEU A 106 -7.01 2.82 -8.39
C LEU A 106 -8.54 2.95 -8.31
N ILE A 107 -9.05 3.72 -7.35
CA ILE A 107 -10.50 3.88 -7.12
C ILE A 107 -11.20 4.44 -8.36
N PRO A 108 -10.71 5.50 -9.04
CA PRO A 108 -11.32 6.01 -10.26
C PRO A 108 -11.36 5.00 -11.41
N LEU A 109 -10.39 4.10 -11.53
CA LEU A 109 -10.44 3.02 -12.53
C LEU A 109 -11.57 2.03 -12.24
N ALA A 110 -11.73 1.63 -10.97
CA ALA A 110 -12.81 0.74 -10.57
C ALA A 110 -14.19 1.40 -10.76
N ALA A 111 -14.31 2.68 -10.43
CA ALA A 111 -15.53 3.45 -10.66
C ALA A 111 -15.85 3.57 -12.15
N ALA A 112 -14.87 3.92 -12.99
CA ALA A 112 -15.04 4.03 -14.43
C ALA A 112 -15.44 2.70 -15.09
N TYR A 113 -14.83 1.57 -14.66
CA TYR A 113 -15.26 0.26 -15.12
C TYR A 113 -16.71 -0.04 -14.77
N ARG A 114 -17.13 0.25 -13.56
CA ARG A 114 -18.51 0.04 -13.11
C ARG A 114 -19.51 0.93 -13.86
N GLU A 115 -19.11 2.16 -14.18
CA GLU A 115 -19.95 3.13 -14.90
C GLU A 115 -20.10 2.78 -16.39
N THR A 116 -18.98 2.42 -17.05
CA THR A 116 -18.93 2.29 -18.51
C THR A 116 -18.92 0.85 -19.00
N GLY A 117 -18.47 -0.11 -18.19
CA GLY A 117 -18.21 -1.50 -18.59
C GLY A 117 -16.96 -1.66 -19.48
N GLU A 118 -16.21 -0.58 -19.75
CA GLU A 118 -15.07 -0.63 -20.63
C GLU A 118 -13.91 -1.42 -20.01
N GLN A 119 -13.52 -2.53 -20.64
CA GLN A 119 -12.56 -3.49 -20.16
C GLN A 119 -11.16 -2.89 -19.86
N LYS A 120 -10.76 -1.83 -20.59
CA LYS A 120 -9.48 -1.13 -20.38
C LYS A 120 -9.24 -0.68 -18.93
N TYR A 121 -10.30 -0.24 -18.24
CA TYR A 121 -10.20 0.20 -16.84
C TYR A 121 -9.94 -0.97 -15.89
N TYR A 122 -10.64 -2.09 -16.10
CA TYR A 122 -10.43 -3.31 -15.32
C TYR A 122 -9.02 -3.89 -15.55
N GLU A 123 -8.57 -3.97 -16.79
CA GLU A 123 -7.25 -4.49 -17.13
C GLU A 123 -6.14 -3.64 -16.49
N LYS A 124 -6.26 -2.33 -16.55
CA LYS A 124 -5.29 -1.43 -15.93
C LYS A 124 -5.29 -1.54 -14.41
N PHE A 125 -6.48 -1.57 -13.79
CA PHE A 125 -6.63 -1.81 -12.36
C PHE A 125 -5.95 -3.11 -11.94
N ARG A 126 -6.26 -4.20 -12.65
CA ARG A 126 -5.69 -5.53 -12.39
C ARG A 126 -4.16 -5.53 -12.56
N ASP A 127 -3.64 -4.92 -13.62
CA ASP A 127 -2.21 -4.79 -13.87
C ASP A 127 -1.49 -4.14 -12.70
N TYR A 128 -1.99 -3.00 -12.23
CA TYR A 128 -1.41 -2.32 -11.08
C TYR A 128 -1.45 -3.14 -9.80
N CYS A 129 -2.55 -3.84 -9.52
CA CYS A 129 -2.65 -4.71 -8.35
C CYS A 129 -1.63 -5.86 -8.41
N LEU A 130 -1.50 -6.52 -9.56
CA LEU A 130 -0.58 -7.64 -9.73
C LEU A 130 0.88 -7.18 -9.60
N ARG A 131 1.25 -6.10 -10.27
CA ARG A 131 2.60 -5.52 -10.18
C ARG A 131 2.92 -5.07 -8.78
N TRP A 132 1.97 -4.45 -8.08
CA TRP A 132 2.17 -4.08 -6.69
C TRP A 132 2.46 -5.30 -5.80
N MET A 133 1.72 -6.41 -6.00
CA MET A 133 1.93 -7.65 -5.23
C MET A 133 3.29 -8.28 -5.54
N GLU A 134 3.72 -8.28 -6.79
CA GLU A 134 5.03 -8.79 -7.21
C GLU A 134 6.18 -7.95 -6.61
N ASP A 135 6.09 -6.62 -6.72
CA ASP A 135 7.13 -5.71 -6.25
C ASP A 135 7.24 -5.64 -4.71
N ASN A 136 6.19 -6.05 -3.98
CA ASN A 136 6.14 -6.03 -2.51
C ASN A 136 6.04 -7.44 -1.90
N GLU A 137 6.49 -8.47 -2.59
CA GLU A 137 6.39 -9.88 -2.17
C GLU A 137 7.08 -10.17 -0.85
N ASP A 138 8.17 -9.49 -0.53
CA ASP A 138 9.00 -9.73 0.66
C ASP A 138 8.36 -9.28 1.98
N GLY A 139 7.25 -8.55 1.92
CA GLY A 139 6.57 -8.03 3.12
C GLY A 139 7.36 -6.97 3.87
N THR A 140 8.26 -6.26 3.17
CA THR A 140 9.07 -5.17 3.71
C THR A 140 8.76 -3.83 3.02
N GLY A 141 9.41 -2.75 3.48
CA GLY A 141 9.25 -1.43 2.88
C GLY A 141 7.95 -0.71 3.26
N ASP A 142 7.74 0.42 2.59
CA ASP A 142 6.63 1.33 2.89
C ASP A 142 5.25 0.74 2.57
N GLY A 143 5.17 -0.17 1.62
CA GLY A 143 3.94 -0.91 1.30
C GLY A 143 3.41 -1.75 2.45
N TRP A 144 4.28 -2.17 3.37
CA TRP A 144 3.94 -2.97 4.54
C TRP A 144 4.01 -2.18 5.85
N HIS A 145 4.14 -0.87 5.77
CA HIS A 145 4.06 -0.01 6.94
C HIS A 145 2.63 -0.06 7.53
N PRO A 146 2.44 -0.14 8.87
CA PRO A 146 1.11 -0.25 9.48
C PRO A 146 0.13 0.83 9.04
N TYR A 147 0.60 2.04 8.80
CA TYR A 147 -0.23 3.14 8.34
C TYR A 147 -0.71 2.94 6.90
N THR A 148 0.16 2.53 5.97
CA THR A 148 -0.23 2.27 4.57
C THR A 148 -1.19 1.09 4.47
N ILE A 149 -1.00 0.04 5.29
CA ILE A 149 -1.92 -1.09 5.38
C ILE A 149 -3.31 -0.64 5.85
N SER A 150 -3.37 0.30 6.79
CA SER A 150 -4.65 0.78 7.33
C SER A 150 -5.46 1.64 6.36
N LEU A 151 -4.81 2.24 5.35
CA LEU A 151 -5.46 3.08 4.33
C LEU A 151 -5.82 2.29 3.07
N ARG A 152 -5.13 1.23 2.77
CA ARG A 152 -5.33 0.35 1.61
C ARG A 152 -6.39 -0.70 1.86
#